data_cb71d981edbed6e94c67f0a9f65d3579
#
_entry.id   cb71d981edbed6e94c67f0a9f65d3579
#
_cell.length_a   1.000
_cell.length_b   1.000
_cell.length_c   1.000
_cell.angle_alpha   90.00
_cell.angle_beta   90.00
_cell.angle_gamma   90.00
#
_symmetry.space_group_name_H-M   'P 1'
#
loop_
_entity.id
_entity.type
_entity.pdbx_description
1 polymer ?
#
loop_
_entity_poly.entity_id
_entity_poly.type
_entity_poly.pdbx_seq_one_letter_code
_entity_poly.pdbx_strand_id
1 'polypeptide(L)'
;MWVTLCPAAAYRSRARQPAAIGIWRALRRPLFVAFVLGCTMSLITSAGLTPRLAGSATVYWSFVPLAEMVGLAAACGRGGRTLAFPRAIDLFFAGHGPWLFWLIGLSAIWSFTPPIRAFALTNAIWLYGAGGVALVWSAYIDFCFFRFALARSMARAGRDLVLHRLISWTIILAIFGGPAIPPAVAARLGW
;
A
#
# COMPACT_ATOMS: atom_id res chain seq x y z
N MET A 1 -3.96 6.73 13.65
CA MET A 1 -3.65 8.17 13.54
C MET A 1 -2.22 8.51 13.95
N TRP A 2 -1.68 8.08 15.10
CA TRP A 2 -0.32 8.41 15.54
C TRP A 2 0.82 7.98 14.60
N VAL A 3 0.71 6.79 13.95
CA VAL A 3 1.77 6.32 13.04
C VAL A 3 1.91 7.24 11.82
N THR A 4 0.82 7.79 11.34
CA THR A 4 0.82 8.70 10.19
C THR A 4 1.44 10.06 10.50
N LEU A 5 1.18 10.61 11.71
CA LEU A 5 1.65 11.96 12.09
C LEU A 5 3.06 11.95 12.68
N CYS A 6 3.38 10.96 13.51
CA CYS A 6 4.66 10.85 14.22
C CYS A 6 5.25 9.43 14.09
N PRO A 7 5.62 8.97 12.87
CA PRO A 7 5.95 7.57 12.62
C PRO A 7 7.15 7.10 13.46
N ALA A 8 8.18 7.89 13.58
CA ALA A 8 9.38 7.52 14.35
C ALA A 8 9.08 7.27 15.84
N ALA A 9 8.30 8.14 16.48
CA ALA A 9 7.92 7.99 17.89
C ALA A 9 6.97 6.81 18.07
N ALA A 10 5.97 6.67 17.16
CA ALA A 10 4.99 5.60 17.21
C ALA A 10 5.63 4.21 17.05
N TYR A 11 6.58 4.05 16.14
CA TYR A 11 7.27 2.77 15.95
C TYR A 11 8.22 2.44 17.09
N ARG A 12 8.96 3.41 17.65
CA ARG A 12 9.79 3.19 18.84
C ARG A 12 8.98 2.72 20.04
N SER A 13 7.84 3.34 20.30
CA SER A 13 6.98 2.95 21.44
C SER A 13 6.36 1.58 21.25
N ARG A 14 5.85 1.28 20.04
CA ARG A 14 5.19 0.01 19.74
C ARG A 14 6.15 -1.18 19.63
N ALA A 15 7.38 -0.96 19.15
CA ALA A 15 8.38 -2.02 19.09
C ALA A 15 8.79 -2.53 20.46
N ARG A 16 8.70 -1.67 21.50
CA ARG A 16 9.03 -2.03 22.89
C ARG A 16 7.93 -2.86 23.59
N GLN A 17 6.74 -2.92 23.03
CA GLN A 17 5.64 -3.67 23.64
C GLN A 17 5.76 -5.15 23.25
N PRO A 18 5.99 -6.07 24.21
CA PRO A 18 6.04 -7.50 23.96
C PRO A 18 4.62 -8.02 23.75
N ALA A 19 4.11 -7.97 22.54
CA ALA A 19 2.82 -8.53 22.23
C ALA A 19 2.97 -9.54 21.10
N ALA A 20 2.92 -10.82 21.43
CA ALA A 20 2.62 -11.84 20.45
C ALA A 20 1.19 -11.60 19.96
N ILE A 21 1.02 -11.41 18.66
CA ILE A 21 -0.30 -11.28 18.04
C ILE A 21 -0.57 -12.51 17.17
N GLY A 22 -1.79 -13.02 17.25
CA GLY A 22 -2.23 -14.09 16.36
C GLY A 22 -2.31 -13.60 14.91
N ILE A 23 -2.19 -14.56 13.97
CA ILE A 23 -2.21 -14.26 12.52
C ILE A 23 -3.48 -13.52 12.10
N TRP A 24 -4.63 -13.86 12.61
CA TRP A 24 -5.90 -13.19 12.31
C TRP A 24 -5.90 -11.70 12.69
N ARG A 25 -5.28 -11.38 13.83
CA ARG A 25 -5.13 -9.98 14.24
C ARG A 25 -4.18 -9.21 13.33
N ALA A 26 -3.11 -9.87 12.87
CA ALA A 26 -2.15 -9.29 11.94
C ALA A 26 -2.79 -9.00 10.57
N LEU A 27 -3.66 -9.88 10.08
CA LEU A 27 -4.31 -9.76 8.78
C LEU A 27 -5.44 -8.72 8.72
N ARG A 28 -5.97 -8.25 9.84
CA ARG A 28 -7.05 -7.26 9.84
C ARG A 28 -6.72 -6.00 9.05
N ARG A 29 -5.50 -5.49 9.17
CA ARG A 29 -5.09 -4.26 8.47
C ARG A 29 -4.85 -4.48 6.98
N PRO A 30 -4.11 -5.51 6.54
CA PRO A 30 -4.06 -5.86 5.12
C PRO A 30 -5.43 -6.05 4.48
N LEU A 31 -6.36 -6.74 5.16
CA LEU A 31 -7.72 -6.92 4.69
C LEU A 31 -8.49 -5.59 4.61
N PHE A 32 -8.31 -4.72 5.60
CA PHE A 32 -8.89 -3.37 5.56
C PHE A 32 -8.33 -2.55 4.40
N VAL A 33 -7.02 -2.62 4.13
CA VAL A 33 -6.40 -1.98 2.96
C VAL A 33 -6.99 -2.52 1.67
N ALA A 34 -7.13 -3.85 1.52
CA ALA A 34 -7.76 -4.46 0.36
C ALA A 34 -9.22 -3.99 0.18
N PHE A 35 -9.97 -3.91 1.27
CA PHE A 35 -11.36 -3.43 1.26
C PHE A 35 -11.46 -1.98 0.81
N VAL A 36 -10.64 -1.09 1.37
CA VAL A 36 -10.64 0.33 0.97
C VAL A 36 -10.22 0.46 -0.49
N LEU A 37 -9.18 -0.25 -0.93
CA LEU A 37 -8.78 -0.31 -2.34
C LEU A 37 -9.93 -0.77 -3.23
N GLY A 38 -10.58 -1.86 -2.90
CA GLY A 38 -11.71 -2.39 -3.66
C GLY A 38 -12.85 -1.39 -3.78
N CYS A 39 -13.26 -0.77 -2.66
CA CYS A 39 -14.31 0.25 -2.66
C CYS A 39 -13.94 1.47 -3.50
N THR A 40 -12.73 2.02 -3.32
CA THR A 40 -12.29 3.22 -4.04
C THR A 40 -12.16 2.95 -5.54
N MET A 41 -11.61 1.81 -5.93
CA MET A 41 -11.49 1.44 -7.34
C MET A 41 -12.85 1.15 -7.98
N SER A 42 -13.79 0.54 -7.25
CA SER A 42 -15.16 0.37 -7.71
C SER A 42 -15.84 1.72 -7.99
N LEU A 43 -15.67 2.70 -7.11
CA LEU A 43 -16.20 4.06 -7.32
C LEU A 43 -15.56 4.75 -8.52
N ILE A 44 -14.26 4.61 -8.72
CA ILE A 44 -13.53 5.23 -9.83
C ILE A 44 -13.94 4.61 -11.17
N THR A 45 -14.11 3.28 -11.24
CA THR A 45 -14.35 2.56 -12.51
C THR A 45 -15.81 2.50 -12.91
N SER A 46 -16.72 2.31 -11.95
CA SER A 46 -18.15 2.08 -12.22
C SER A 46 -19.06 3.19 -11.71
N ALA A 47 -18.51 4.23 -11.10
CA ALA A 47 -19.25 5.32 -10.44
C ALA A 47 -20.33 4.82 -9.45
N GLY A 48 -20.18 3.59 -8.95
CA GLY A 48 -21.14 2.97 -8.07
C GLY A 48 -20.50 2.08 -7.02
N LEU A 49 -21.16 1.95 -5.86
CA LEU A 49 -20.74 1.09 -4.78
C LEU A 49 -21.94 0.25 -4.33
N THR A 50 -21.99 -0.98 -4.81
CA THR A 50 -22.91 -2.01 -4.31
C THR A 50 -22.14 -3.04 -3.46
N PRO A 51 -22.78 -3.75 -2.53
CA PRO A 51 -22.09 -4.79 -1.74
C PRO A 51 -21.39 -5.84 -2.62
N ARG A 52 -22.01 -6.21 -3.75
CA ARG A 52 -21.44 -7.17 -4.71
C ARG A 52 -20.18 -6.60 -5.38
N LEU A 53 -20.23 -5.36 -5.88
CA LEU A 53 -19.09 -4.70 -6.50
C LEU A 53 -17.96 -4.48 -5.49
N ALA A 54 -18.27 -4.00 -4.29
CA ALA A 54 -17.28 -3.83 -3.22
C ALA A 54 -16.62 -5.15 -2.86
N GLY A 55 -17.38 -6.23 -2.71
CA GLY A 55 -16.86 -7.55 -2.41
C GLY A 55 -15.95 -8.10 -3.51
N SER A 56 -16.42 -8.12 -4.77
CA SER A 56 -15.61 -8.61 -5.90
C SER A 56 -14.34 -7.76 -6.12
N ALA A 57 -14.46 -6.44 -6.04
CA ALA A 57 -13.32 -5.54 -6.14
C ALA A 57 -12.33 -5.74 -4.98
N THR A 58 -12.80 -5.96 -3.75
CA THR A 58 -11.92 -6.27 -2.61
C THR A 58 -11.11 -7.54 -2.86
N VAL A 59 -11.75 -8.60 -3.35
CA VAL A 59 -11.06 -9.85 -3.71
C VAL A 59 -10.04 -9.59 -4.81
N TYR A 60 -10.45 -8.89 -5.87
CA TYR A 60 -9.55 -8.57 -6.99
C TYR A 60 -8.32 -7.77 -6.54
N TRP A 61 -8.52 -6.71 -5.73
CA TRP A 61 -7.42 -5.84 -5.30
C TRP A 61 -6.63 -6.37 -4.11
N SER A 62 -6.99 -7.53 -3.54
CA SER A 62 -6.28 -8.14 -2.41
C SER A 62 -4.83 -8.53 -2.74
N PHE A 63 -4.49 -8.66 -4.03
CA PHE A 63 -3.12 -8.93 -4.45
C PHE A 63 -2.15 -7.80 -4.09
N VAL A 64 -2.61 -6.54 -3.96
CA VAL A 64 -1.75 -5.40 -3.59
C VAL A 64 -1.18 -5.58 -2.18
N PRO A 65 -1.99 -5.71 -1.10
CA PRO A 65 -1.42 -5.98 0.21
C PRO A 65 -0.67 -7.32 0.28
N LEU A 66 -1.02 -8.32 -0.53
CA LEU A 66 -0.25 -9.56 -0.62
C LEU A 66 1.16 -9.32 -1.20
N ALA A 67 1.27 -8.54 -2.28
CA ALA A 67 2.57 -8.16 -2.86
C ALA A 67 3.43 -7.40 -1.85
N GLU A 68 2.84 -6.48 -1.07
CA GLU A 68 3.54 -5.77 -0.01
C GLU A 68 3.99 -6.71 1.13
N MET A 69 3.18 -7.71 1.49
CA MET A 69 3.59 -8.73 2.46
C MET A 69 4.75 -9.58 1.97
N VAL A 70 4.80 -9.91 0.67
CA VAL A 70 5.94 -10.61 0.05
C VAL A 70 7.20 -9.75 0.11
N GLY A 71 7.11 -8.47 -0.29
CA GLY A 71 8.21 -7.51 -0.18
C GLY A 71 8.70 -7.35 1.26
N LEU A 72 7.77 -7.28 2.22
CA LEU A 72 8.09 -7.22 3.66
C LEU A 72 8.78 -8.49 4.15
N ALA A 73 8.32 -9.67 3.73
CA ALA A 73 8.94 -10.94 4.08
C ALA A 73 10.39 -11.03 3.58
N ALA A 74 10.63 -10.60 2.33
CA ALA A 74 11.97 -10.55 1.74
C ALA A 74 12.90 -9.57 2.48
N ALA A 75 12.40 -8.40 2.85
CA ALA A 75 13.16 -7.42 3.63
C ALA A 75 13.45 -7.91 5.06
N CYS A 76 12.47 -8.52 5.73
CA CYS A 76 12.64 -9.09 7.08
C CYS A 76 13.59 -10.28 7.10
N GLY A 77 13.60 -11.14 6.07
CA GLY A 77 14.39 -12.36 6.00
C GLY A 77 15.91 -12.14 5.98
N ARG A 78 16.35 -10.97 5.48
CA ARG A 78 17.78 -10.65 5.26
C ARG A 78 18.54 -10.13 6.46
N GLY A 79 17.93 -9.93 7.61
CA GLY A 79 18.62 -9.18 8.64
C GLY A 79 18.40 -9.61 10.08
N GLY A 80 18.07 -10.86 10.36
CA GLY A 80 17.71 -11.28 11.70
C GLY A 80 16.39 -10.63 12.15
N ARG A 81 15.41 -11.44 12.54
CA ARG A 81 14.09 -10.92 12.94
C ARG A 81 14.16 -10.38 14.36
N THR A 82 13.96 -9.09 14.53
CA THR A 82 13.74 -8.48 15.85
C THR A 82 12.27 -8.55 16.28
N LEU A 83 11.36 -8.77 15.32
CA LEU A 83 9.91 -8.92 15.55
C LEU A 83 9.39 -10.22 14.91
N ALA A 84 8.40 -10.85 15.54
CA ALA A 84 7.63 -11.91 14.90
C ALA A 84 6.93 -11.37 13.65
N PHE A 85 6.90 -12.17 12.57
CA PHE A 85 6.37 -11.72 11.28
C PHE A 85 4.92 -11.23 11.33
N PRO A 86 3.98 -11.87 12.06
CA PRO A 86 2.63 -11.32 12.23
C PRO A 86 2.62 -9.91 12.84
N ARG A 87 3.53 -9.66 13.80
CA ARG A 87 3.66 -8.33 14.40
C ARG A 87 4.25 -7.32 13.41
N ALA A 88 5.20 -7.74 12.58
CA ALA A 88 5.77 -6.89 11.54
C ALA A 88 4.68 -6.48 10.53
N ILE A 89 3.82 -7.40 10.08
CA ILE A 89 2.68 -7.12 9.21
C ILE A 89 1.75 -6.08 9.86
N ASP A 90 1.30 -6.31 11.10
CA ASP A 90 0.40 -5.39 11.79
C ASP A 90 0.96 -3.97 11.90
N LEU A 91 2.24 -3.85 12.25
CA LEU A 91 2.90 -2.55 12.38
C LEU A 91 3.13 -1.87 11.04
N PHE A 92 3.53 -2.62 10.01
CA PHE A 92 3.77 -2.10 8.67
C PHE A 92 2.49 -1.52 8.08
N PHE A 93 1.41 -2.30 8.06
CA PHE A 93 0.13 -1.83 7.54
C PHE A 93 -0.55 -0.73 8.38
N ALA A 94 -0.10 -0.48 9.61
CA ALA A 94 -0.52 0.70 10.36
C ALA A 94 -0.06 2.02 9.72
N GLY A 95 0.94 1.98 8.85
CA GLY A 95 1.52 3.13 8.16
C GLY A 95 0.82 3.54 6.86
N HIS A 96 -0.14 2.76 6.36
CA HIS A 96 -0.77 2.98 5.05
C HIS A 96 -1.74 4.17 4.97
N GLY A 97 -1.91 4.92 6.08
CA GLY A 97 -2.85 6.03 6.15
C GLY A 97 -2.75 7.04 5.00
N PRO A 98 -1.59 7.64 4.67
CA PRO A 98 -1.49 8.68 3.65
C PRO A 98 -1.98 8.23 2.28
N TRP A 99 -1.62 7.03 1.88
CA TRP A 99 -2.03 6.43 0.62
C TRP A 99 -3.53 6.17 0.56
N LEU A 100 -4.09 5.60 1.63
CA LEU A 100 -5.52 5.37 1.74
C LEU A 100 -6.33 6.67 1.72
N PHE A 101 -5.88 7.71 2.42
CA PHE A 101 -6.54 9.02 2.40
C PHE A 101 -6.53 9.64 1.00
N TRP A 102 -5.41 9.56 0.28
CA TRP A 102 -5.35 10.03 -1.11
C TRP A 102 -6.32 9.26 -2.02
N LEU A 103 -6.37 7.92 -1.93
CA LEU A 103 -7.30 7.11 -2.71
C LEU A 103 -8.76 7.41 -2.40
N ILE A 104 -9.11 7.57 -1.13
CA ILE A 104 -10.48 7.95 -0.72
C ILE A 104 -10.81 9.33 -1.28
N GLY A 105 -9.90 10.30 -1.18
CA GLY A 105 -10.08 11.63 -1.76
C GLY A 105 -10.27 11.58 -3.29
N LEU A 106 -9.46 10.78 -3.98
CA LEU A 106 -9.59 10.58 -5.42
C LEU A 106 -10.94 9.96 -5.79
N SER A 107 -11.37 8.91 -5.08
CA SER A 107 -12.67 8.27 -5.33
C SER A 107 -13.85 9.20 -5.04
N ALA A 108 -13.75 10.06 -4.03
CA ALA A 108 -14.75 11.07 -3.75
C ALA A 108 -14.89 12.07 -4.91
N ILE A 109 -13.78 12.55 -5.49
CA ILE A 109 -13.81 13.41 -6.68
C ILE A 109 -14.50 12.71 -7.85
N TRP A 110 -14.23 11.42 -8.05
CA TRP A 110 -14.86 10.65 -9.13
C TRP A 110 -16.35 10.41 -8.93
N SER A 111 -16.83 10.44 -7.69
CA SER A 111 -18.24 10.29 -7.35
C SER A 111 -19.05 11.58 -7.53
N PHE A 112 -18.39 12.72 -7.74
CA PHE A 112 -19.06 13.99 -7.97
C PHE A 112 -19.63 14.14 -9.38
N THR A 113 -20.48 15.18 -9.56
CA THR A 113 -21.11 15.52 -10.84
C THR A 113 -20.08 15.72 -11.97
N PRO A 114 -20.48 15.50 -13.24
CA PRO A 114 -19.60 15.68 -14.38
C PRO A 114 -18.81 17.00 -14.42
N PRO A 115 -19.41 18.18 -14.10
CA PRO A 115 -18.66 19.44 -14.09
C PRO A 115 -17.51 19.46 -13.08
N ILE A 116 -17.71 18.94 -11.87
CA ILE A 116 -16.67 18.87 -10.83
C ILE A 116 -15.57 17.92 -11.27
N ARG A 117 -15.94 16.79 -11.85
CA ARG A 117 -14.98 15.82 -12.40
C ARG A 117 -14.15 16.41 -13.53
N ALA A 118 -14.80 17.13 -14.48
CA ALA A 118 -14.12 17.81 -15.56
C ALA A 118 -13.13 18.87 -15.04
N PHE A 119 -13.53 19.68 -14.06
CA PHE A 119 -12.64 20.64 -13.40
C PHE A 119 -11.44 19.95 -12.75
N ALA A 120 -11.65 18.85 -12.01
CA ALA A 120 -10.58 18.11 -11.38
C ALA A 120 -9.60 17.51 -12.39
N LEU A 121 -10.11 17.00 -13.54
CA LEU A 121 -9.26 16.48 -14.62
C LEU A 121 -8.47 17.59 -15.34
N THR A 122 -9.07 18.75 -15.55
CA THR A 122 -8.37 19.93 -16.10
C THR A 122 -7.22 20.38 -15.20
N ASN A 123 -7.38 20.19 -13.88
CA ASN A 123 -6.36 20.49 -12.88
C ASN A 123 -5.63 19.23 -12.38
N ALA A 124 -5.45 18.22 -13.24
CA ALA A 124 -4.88 16.93 -12.91
C ALA A 124 -3.49 17.01 -12.24
N ILE A 125 -2.73 18.08 -12.52
CA ILE A 125 -1.42 18.32 -11.89
C ILE A 125 -1.51 18.35 -10.35
N TRP A 126 -2.60 18.89 -9.80
CA TRP A 126 -2.82 18.93 -8.36
C TRP A 126 -3.15 17.54 -7.79
N LEU A 127 -3.91 16.74 -8.55
CA LEU A 127 -4.21 15.35 -8.17
C LEU A 127 -2.96 14.50 -8.17
N TYR A 128 -2.14 14.58 -9.22
CA TYR A 128 -0.85 13.88 -9.30
C TYR A 128 0.14 14.38 -8.25
N GLY A 129 0.20 15.71 -8.03
CA GLY A 129 1.02 16.30 -6.99
C GLY A 129 0.65 15.78 -5.59
N ALA A 130 -0.64 15.74 -5.27
CA ALA A 130 -1.13 15.17 -4.01
C ALA A 130 -0.78 13.67 -3.88
N GLY A 131 -0.86 12.90 -4.99
CA GLY A 131 -0.40 11.51 -5.03
C GLY A 131 1.10 11.39 -4.78
N GLY A 132 1.90 12.28 -5.36
CA GLY A 132 3.34 12.36 -5.10
C GLY A 132 3.66 12.61 -3.62
N VAL A 133 2.93 13.55 -2.98
CA VAL A 133 3.06 13.80 -1.53
C VAL A 133 2.71 12.54 -0.73
N ALA A 134 1.60 11.86 -1.06
CA ALA A 134 1.21 10.62 -0.38
C ALA A 134 2.27 9.51 -0.54
N LEU A 135 2.88 9.39 -1.73
CA LEU A 135 3.96 8.44 -1.99
C LEU A 135 5.21 8.72 -1.16
N VAL A 136 5.68 9.98 -1.15
CA VAL A 136 6.86 10.39 -0.38
C VAL A 136 6.61 10.19 1.12
N TRP A 137 5.43 10.59 1.60
CA TRP A 137 5.07 10.41 3.00
C TRP A 137 4.97 8.94 3.40
N SER A 138 4.38 8.09 2.55
CA SER A 138 4.35 6.64 2.76
C SER A 138 5.76 6.04 2.79
N ALA A 139 6.64 6.46 1.87
CA ALA A 139 8.04 6.01 1.86
C ALA A 139 8.78 6.40 3.14
N TYR A 140 8.54 7.60 3.67
CA TYR A 140 9.10 8.04 4.95
C TYR A 140 8.58 7.20 6.12
N ILE A 141 7.29 6.87 6.14
CA ILE A 141 6.69 6.00 7.18
C ILE A 141 7.30 4.60 7.11
N ASP A 142 7.42 4.02 5.91
CA ASP A 142 8.03 2.71 5.71
C ASP A 142 9.51 2.72 6.13
N PHE A 143 10.26 3.77 5.80
CA PHE A 143 11.62 3.95 6.29
C PHE A 143 11.67 3.96 7.82
N CYS A 144 10.77 4.71 8.48
CA CYS A 144 10.66 4.73 9.93
C CYS A 144 10.32 3.35 10.51
N PHE A 145 9.47 2.58 9.84
CA PHE A 145 9.19 1.19 10.23
C PHE A 145 10.48 0.34 10.20
N PHE A 146 11.21 0.31 9.08
CA PHE A 146 12.45 -0.45 8.98
C PHE A 146 13.50 0.03 9.99
N ARG A 147 13.60 1.34 10.18
CA ARG A 147 14.59 1.94 11.08
C ARG A 147 14.30 1.69 12.55
N PHE A 148 13.06 1.88 12.98
CA PHE A 148 12.70 1.91 14.40
C PHE A 148 11.95 0.65 14.88
N ALA A 149 11.05 0.07 14.07
CA ALA A 149 10.35 -1.14 14.46
C ALA A 149 11.23 -2.38 14.30
N LEU A 150 12.04 -2.44 13.22
CA LEU A 150 12.99 -3.55 12.99
C LEU A 150 14.41 -3.26 13.51
N ALA A 151 14.63 -2.12 14.18
CA ALA A 151 15.90 -1.73 14.76
C ALA A 151 17.10 -1.77 13.77
N ARG A 152 16.85 -1.43 12.48
CA ARG A 152 17.90 -1.42 11.45
C ARG A 152 18.79 -0.18 11.58
N SER A 153 20.05 -0.27 11.11
CA SER A 153 20.86 0.92 10.86
C SER A 153 20.24 1.77 9.74
N MET A 154 20.61 3.03 9.62
CA MET A 154 20.06 3.95 8.61
C MET A 154 20.23 3.40 7.18
N ALA A 155 21.45 2.94 6.85
CA ALA A 155 21.76 2.37 5.55
C ALA A 155 20.96 1.06 5.26
N ARG A 156 20.80 0.20 6.27
CA ARG A 156 19.98 -1.02 6.12
C ARG A 156 18.50 -0.70 5.96
N ALA A 157 17.97 0.26 6.73
CA ALA A 157 16.57 0.68 6.59
C ALA A 157 16.27 1.23 5.20
N GLY A 158 17.18 2.04 4.63
CA GLY A 158 17.06 2.52 3.25
C GLY A 158 17.09 1.40 2.23
N ARG A 159 18.03 0.44 2.36
CA ARG A 159 18.11 -0.72 1.48
C ARG A 159 16.88 -1.62 1.59
N ASP A 160 16.39 -1.88 2.81
CA ASP A 160 15.22 -2.72 3.03
C ASP A 160 13.95 -2.06 2.48
N LEU A 161 13.82 -0.73 2.56
CA LEU A 161 12.77 0.06 1.91
C LEU A 161 12.81 -0.10 0.38
N VAL A 162 13.98 0.12 -0.24
CA VAL A 162 14.14 0.00 -1.70
C VAL A 162 13.80 -1.41 -2.15
N LEU A 163 14.32 -2.44 -1.46
CA LEU A 163 14.03 -3.83 -1.77
C LEU A 163 12.53 -4.15 -1.67
N HIS A 164 11.89 -3.73 -0.58
CA HIS A 164 10.46 -3.90 -0.38
C HIS A 164 9.67 -3.27 -1.55
N ARG A 165 9.99 -2.01 -1.88
CA ARG A 165 9.31 -1.29 -2.97
C ARG A 165 9.55 -1.94 -4.33
N LEU A 166 10.76 -2.34 -4.64
CA LEU A 166 11.07 -3.03 -5.90
C LEU A 166 10.27 -4.33 -6.04
N ILE A 167 10.27 -5.18 -5.01
CA ILE A 167 9.52 -6.45 -5.06
C ILE A 167 8.02 -6.20 -5.19
N SER A 168 7.46 -5.35 -4.30
CA SER A 168 6.02 -5.08 -4.29
C SER A 168 5.55 -4.47 -5.61
N TRP A 169 6.24 -3.44 -6.11
CA TRP A 169 5.89 -2.80 -7.38
C TRP A 169 6.09 -3.71 -8.58
N THR A 170 7.14 -4.55 -8.61
CA THR A 170 7.32 -5.53 -9.69
C THR A 170 6.15 -6.50 -9.75
N ILE A 171 5.70 -7.03 -8.60
CA ILE A 171 4.54 -7.93 -8.56
C ILE A 171 3.27 -7.20 -9.01
N ILE A 172 3.03 -5.99 -8.50
CA ILE A 172 1.85 -5.19 -8.84
C ILE A 172 1.85 -4.88 -10.34
N LEU A 173 2.95 -4.40 -10.89
CA LEU A 173 3.08 -4.07 -12.31
C LEU A 173 2.99 -5.31 -13.20
N ALA A 174 3.52 -6.45 -12.79
CA ALA A 174 3.40 -7.70 -13.52
C ALA A 174 1.93 -8.17 -13.62
N ILE A 175 1.16 -8.03 -12.54
CA ILE A 175 -0.27 -8.37 -12.55
C ILE A 175 -1.08 -7.39 -13.40
N PHE A 176 -0.78 -6.09 -13.33
CA PHE A 176 -1.48 -5.07 -14.13
C PHE A 176 -1.01 -5.03 -15.59
N GLY A 177 0.29 -5.16 -15.80
CA GLY A 177 0.91 -5.04 -17.12
C GLY A 177 0.74 -6.28 -17.99
N GLY A 178 0.58 -7.46 -17.39
CA GLY A 178 0.42 -8.70 -18.13
C GLY A 178 -0.69 -8.66 -19.19
N PRO A 179 -1.91 -8.24 -18.84
CA PRO A 179 -3.01 -8.10 -19.80
C PRO A 179 -2.86 -6.94 -20.79
N ALA A 180 -2.00 -5.96 -20.48
CA ALA A 180 -1.80 -4.77 -21.31
C ALA A 180 -0.61 -4.90 -22.26
N ILE A 181 0.13 -6.02 -22.26
CA ILE A 181 1.20 -6.26 -23.23
C ILE A 181 0.59 -6.46 -24.61
N PRO A 182 0.88 -5.56 -25.59
CA PRO A 182 0.35 -5.73 -26.94
C PRO A 182 0.71 -7.13 -27.48
N PRO A 183 -0.21 -7.81 -28.20
CA PRO A 183 0.03 -9.15 -28.74
C PRO A 183 1.33 -9.26 -29.56
N ALA A 184 1.70 -8.18 -30.26
CA ALA A 184 2.95 -8.11 -31.03
C ALA A 184 4.21 -8.15 -30.12
N VAL A 185 4.15 -7.63 -28.91
CA VAL A 185 5.24 -7.67 -27.92
C VAL A 185 5.26 -9.03 -27.22
N ALA A 186 4.08 -9.55 -26.87
CA ALA A 186 3.93 -10.88 -26.29
C ALA A 186 4.53 -11.96 -27.23
N ALA A 187 4.21 -11.88 -28.52
CA ALA A 187 4.75 -12.79 -29.53
C ALA A 187 6.29 -12.71 -29.65
N ARG A 188 6.90 -11.52 -29.47
CA ARG A 188 8.37 -11.35 -29.47
C ARG A 188 9.04 -11.90 -28.23
N LEU A 189 8.31 -11.97 -27.12
CA LEU A 189 8.79 -12.50 -25.83
C LEU A 189 8.53 -14.00 -25.68
N GLY A 190 7.88 -14.63 -26.67
CA GLY A 190 7.54 -16.07 -26.65
C GLY A 190 6.38 -16.38 -25.67
N TRP A 191 5.48 -15.45 -25.45
CA TRP A 191 4.33 -15.56 -24.54
C TRP A 191 3.02 -15.68 -25.34
#